data_31970beb5472be52fa6f63404b7abf13
#
_entry.id   31970beb5472be52fa6f63404b7abf13
#
_cell.length_a   1.000
_cell.length_b   1.000
_cell.length_c   1.000
_cell.angle_alpha   90.00
_cell.angle_beta   90.00
_cell.angle_gamma   90.00
#
_symmetry.space_group_name_H-M   'P 1'
#
loop_
_entity.id
_entity.type
_entity.pdbx_description
1 polymer ?
#
loop_
_entity_poly.entity_id
_entity_poly.type
_entity_poly.pdbx_seq_one_letter_code
_entity_poly.pdbx_strand_id
1 'polypeptide(L)'
;MKRVKDIAIAESSDSDFKERLETKNAKSWLKSVSAFANGIGGTLYFGVEDQTHRIVGLDDLQTTIGKITELIVARITPRPSFECIPIARDGKSALAVRVDSGKQTPFYYVHDNHHTAYIRMGDESVPATDYQLNELILKVRNETYDSRITDKQRTDYSFTLLEATYLHTLNQRMHAGDYVSFGLAAEDGRLTHAGLLFADQCPLPDSRVFCTRWNGLQRGSVFEDAADDAEYSGNLIYLLQSATEFIRRNTRKGWTKTATGRVEKPDYAERAYFEGIVNALIHRTYDFRGTEVHVEMYDDRLVISSPGGIYGGGELEPLDDGSYISKRRNPILADVFSRLKYMERRGSGIRKILEATAGLYGYTADKAPHFFVNKQNDFFLTIPNVNYPENLVTPHVTPHVTPHDTIHDKTERLLLFCEEPRSREEMMIHVGVNDRSYFQKQYLRPLLDGGKIEMTIPDKPRSKHQKYRTK
;
A
#
# COMPACT_ATOMS: atom_id res chain seq x y z
N MET A 1 28.19 23.43 -13.84
CA MET A 1 26.84 23.98 -14.12
C MET A 1 25.97 22.81 -14.64
N LYS A 2 25.19 22.14 -13.78
CA LYS A 2 24.26 21.09 -14.23
C LYS A 2 23.06 21.78 -14.86
N ARG A 3 22.90 21.67 -16.16
CA ARG A 3 21.72 22.15 -16.89
C ARG A 3 20.54 21.21 -16.53
N VAL A 4 19.42 21.76 -16.06
CA VAL A 4 18.12 21.07 -16.09
C VAL A 4 17.80 20.91 -17.57
N LYS A 5 17.95 19.70 -18.11
CA LYS A 5 17.85 19.47 -19.55
C LYS A 5 16.40 19.44 -20.07
N ASP A 6 15.44 19.06 -19.23
CA ASP A 6 14.03 18.94 -19.64
C ASP A 6 13.11 19.34 -18.47
N ILE A 7 12.02 20.04 -18.77
CA ILE A 7 10.89 20.22 -17.87
C ILE A 7 10.16 18.88 -17.83
N ALA A 8 9.77 18.42 -16.63
CA ALA A 8 8.98 17.19 -16.48
C ALA A 8 7.76 17.22 -17.43
N ILE A 9 7.40 16.08 -17.99
CA ILE A 9 6.35 15.96 -19.00
C ILE A 9 4.96 15.91 -18.36
N ALA A 10 4.87 15.61 -17.04
CA ALA A 10 3.64 15.57 -16.26
C ALA A 10 3.91 15.91 -14.77
N GLU A 11 2.89 16.33 -14.04
CA GLU A 11 2.96 16.34 -12.58
C GLU A 11 3.19 14.90 -12.08
N SER A 12 4.11 14.79 -11.14
CA SER A 12 4.49 13.53 -10.53
C SER A 12 4.74 13.72 -9.04
N SER A 13 5.09 12.66 -8.34
CA SER A 13 5.41 12.74 -6.91
C SER A 13 6.58 13.67 -6.58
N ASP A 14 7.38 14.08 -7.57
CA ASP A 14 8.57 14.93 -7.44
C ASP A 14 8.48 16.27 -8.20
N SER A 15 7.33 16.60 -8.82
CA SER A 15 7.15 17.86 -9.55
C SER A 15 5.79 18.51 -9.27
N ASP A 16 5.75 19.86 -9.35
CA ASP A 16 4.54 20.67 -9.17
C ASP A 16 4.69 21.96 -10.02
N PHE A 17 3.64 22.39 -10.72
CA PHE A 17 3.67 23.51 -11.65
C PHE A 17 2.77 24.66 -11.19
N LYS A 18 3.25 25.90 -11.42
CA LYS A 18 2.54 27.13 -11.09
C LYS A 18 2.76 28.18 -12.18
N GLU A 19 1.71 28.72 -12.74
CA GLU A 19 1.80 29.76 -13.76
C GLU A 19 2.45 31.03 -13.23
N ARG A 20 2.21 31.36 -11.95
CA ARG A 20 2.70 32.58 -11.30
C ARG A 20 2.95 32.36 -9.82
N LEU A 21 3.69 33.28 -9.21
CA LEU A 21 3.89 33.28 -7.77
C LEU A 21 2.67 33.86 -7.04
N GLU A 22 1.95 33.04 -6.31
CA GLU A 22 0.86 33.47 -5.43
C GLU A 22 1.39 33.87 -4.05
N THR A 23 1.57 35.19 -3.82
CA THR A 23 2.06 35.69 -2.53
C THR A 23 0.97 35.82 -1.47
N LYS A 24 -0.28 36.15 -1.87
CA LYS A 24 -1.42 36.26 -0.96
C LYS A 24 -1.94 34.89 -0.50
N ASN A 25 -1.88 33.88 -1.37
CA ASN A 25 -2.22 32.50 -1.09
C ASN A 25 -0.98 31.60 -1.17
N ALA A 26 0.06 31.94 -0.40
CA ALA A 26 1.33 31.22 -0.45
C ALA A 26 1.21 29.74 -0.04
N LYS A 27 0.16 29.36 0.69
CA LYS A 27 -0.14 27.97 1.04
C LYS A 27 -0.29 27.08 -0.20
N SER A 28 -0.79 27.62 -1.32
CA SER A 28 -1.04 26.88 -2.58
C SER A 28 0.20 26.15 -3.10
N TRP A 29 1.41 26.68 -2.83
CA TRP A 29 2.68 26.11 -3.27
C TRP A 29 3.65 25.77 -2.10
N LEU A 30 3.58 26.46 -0.96
CA LEU A 30 4.42 26.15 0.22
C LEU A 30 4.11 24.77 0.83
N LYS A 31 2.88 24.28 0.67
CA LYS A 31 2.53 22.89 1.01
C LYS A 31 3.40 21.89 0.26
N SER A 32 3.73 22.16 -0.99
CA SER A 32 4.59 21.30 -1.81
C SER A 32 6.07 21.39 -1.40
N VAL A 33 6.53 22.57 -0.96
CA VAL A 33 7.88 22.71 -0.36
C VAL A 33 7.99 21.85 0.90
N SER A 34 6.99 21.90 1.80
CA SER A 34 6.95 21.04 2.98
C SER A 34 6.93 19.55 2.59
N ALA A 35 6.08 19.17 1.64
CA ALA A 35 5.93 17.79 1.21
C ALA A 35 7.19 17.22 0.54
N PHE A 36 7.86 18.01 -0.31
CA PHE A 36 9.13 17.62 -0.92
C PHE A 36 10.24 17.45 0.13
N ALA A 37 10.36 18.41 1.06
CA ALA A 37 11.34 18.30 2.13
C ALA A 37 11.08 17.10 3.08
N ASN A 38 9.84 16.72 3.30
CA ASN A 38 9.46 15.55 4.08
C ASN A 38 9.64 14.22 3.31
N GLY A 39 9.59 14.27 1.98
CA GLY A 39 9.67 13.12 1.08
C GLY A 39 11.07 12.86 0.52
N ILE A 40 11.08 12.59 -0.78
CA ILE A 40 12.31 12.28 -1.56
C ILE A 40 12.98 13.53 -2.16
N GLY A 41 12.43 14.70 -1.92
CA GLY A 41 12.74 15.94 -2.63
C GLY A 41 11.76 16.18 -3.79
N GLY A 42 11.97 17.27 -4.53
CA GLY A 42 11.15 17.57 -5.70
C GLY A 42 11.40 18.98 -6.23
N THR A 43 10.71 19.34 -7.31
CA THR A 43 10.88 20.61 -8.01
C THR A 43 9.56 21.33 -8.23
N LEU A 44 9.45 22.58 -7.76
CA LEU A 44 8.36 23.48 -8.13
C LEU A 44 8.78 24.32 -9.33
N TYR A 45 7.94 24.36 -10.33
CA TYR A 45 8.13 25.21 -11.52
C TYR A 45 7.19 26.42 -11.46
N PHE A 46 7.74 27.63 -11.53
CA PHE A 46 6.99 28.88 -11.62
C PHE A 46 7.14 29.49 -13.00
N GLY A 47 6.05 30.04 -13.54
CA GLY A 47 5.98 30.55 -14.92
C GLY A 47 5.70 29.45 -15.94
N VAL A 48 5.12 28.31 -15.48
CA VAL A 48 4.75 27.13 -16.29
C VAL A 48 3.29 26.81 -16.04
N GLU A 49 2.53 26.63 -17.12
CA GLU A 49 1.12 26.26 -17.10
C GLU A 49 0.96 24.79 -16.66
N ASP A 50 0.05 24.52 -15.75
CA ASP A 50 -0.10 23.24 -15.06
C ASP A 50 -0.49 22.10 -16.02
N GLN A 51 -1.47 22.32 -16.90
CA GLN A 51 -1.98 21.25 -17.78
C GLN A 51 -1.14 20.99 -19.02
N THR A 52 -0.58 22.04 -19.62
CA THR A 52 0.14 21.94 -20.90
C THR A 52 1.67 21.97 -20.74
N HIS A 53 2.15 22.27 -19.53
CA HIS A 53 3.58 22.47 -19.17
C HIS A 53 4.28 23.48 -20.06
N ARG A 54 3.50 24.38 -20.69
CA ARG A 54 4.02 25.47 -21.53
C ARG A 54 4.56 26.57 -20.65
N ILE A 55 5.72 27.10 -20.99
CA ILE A 55 6.28 28.28 -20.32
C ILE A 55 5.41 29.48 -20.66
N VAL A 56 4.72 30.04 -19.66
CA VAL A 56 3.98 31.30 -19.76
C VAL A 56 4.87 32.49 -19.47
N GLY A 57 5.91 32.30 -18.64
CA GLY A 57 6.92 33.26 -18.28
C GLY A 57 6.64 34.00 -16.96
N LEU A 58 7.70 34.61 -16.41
CA LEU A 58 7.68 35.45 -15.22
C LEU A 58 8.24 36.86 -15.63
N ASP A 59 7.56 37.92 -15.20
CA ASP A 59 7.93 39.31 -15.59
C ASP A 59 9.25 39.76 -14.94
N ASP A 60 9.45 39.46 -13.66
CA ASP A 60 10.65 39.81 -12.89
C ASP A 60 11.15 38.60 -12.09
N LEU A 61 12.12 37.92 -12.66
CA LEU A 61 12.69 36.71 -12.10
C LEU A 61 13.43 36.97 -10.77
N GLN A 62 14.15 38.09 -10.69
CA GLN A 62 14.96 38.43 -9.50
C GLN A 62 14.08 38.72 -8.28
N THR A 63 13.05 39.55 -8.49
CA THR A 63 12.06 39.85 -7.45
C THR A 63 11.29 38.59 -7.06
N THR A 64 10.99 37.69 -8.01
CA THR A 64 10.31 36.41 -7.74
C THR A 64 11.16 35.48 -6.87
N ILE A 65 12.46 35.34 -7.18
CA ILE A 65 13.41 34.56 -6.38
C ILE A 65 13.47 35.10 -4.93
N GLY A 66 13.59 36.42 -4.79
CA GLY A 66 13.61 37.05 -3.46
C GLY A 66 12.37 36.74 -2.62
N LYS A 67 11.17 36.90 -3.20
CA LYS A 67 9.91 36.62 -2.53
C LYS A 67 9.72 35.12 -2.18
N ILE A 68 10.12 34.23 -3.08
CA ILE A 68 10.07 32.76 -2.81
C ILE A 68 10.98 32.43 -1.64
N THR A 69 12.21 32.94 -1.65
CA THR A 69 13.18 32.72 -0.57
C THR A 69 12.65 33.23 0.77
N GLU A 70 12.15 34.48 0.78
CA GLU A 70 11.54 35.08 1.98
C GLU A 70 10.40 34.22 2.53
N LEU A 71 9.46 33.81 1.68
CA LEU A 71 8.29 33.04 2.10
C LEU A 71 8.64 31.62 2.57
N ILE A 72 9.58 30.94 1.92
CA ILE A 72 10.07 29.63 2.39
C ILE A 72 10.71 29.76 3.77
N VAL A 73 11.62 30.74 3.94
CA VAL A 73 12.33 30.98 5.20
C VAL A 73 11.38 31.37 6.33
N ALA A 74 10.34 32.16 6.02
CA ALA A 74 9.37 32.64 7.02
C ALA A 74 8.29 31.61 7.39
N ARG A 75 7.99 30.68 6.49
CA ARG A 75 6.80 29.82 6.61
C ARG A 75 7.09 28.32 6.66
N ILE A 76 8.33 27.88 6.43
CA ILE A 76 8.72 26.47 6.54
C ILE A 76 9.73 26.29 7.67
N THR A 77 9.41 25.42 8.62
CA THR A 77 10.30 25.10 9.74
C THR A 77 10.39 23.58 9.96
N PRO A 78 11.59 23.00 10.18
CA PRO A 78 12.91 23.61 10.01
C PRO A 78 13.11 24.18 8.59
N ARG A 79 14.16 24.96 8.35
CA ARG A 79 14.44 25.50 7.02
C ARG A 79 14.89 24.38 6.08
N PRO A 80 14.22 24.16 4.94
CA PRO A 80 14.63 23.16 3.98
C PRO A 80 15.84 23.63 3.17
N SER A 81 16.60 22.69 2.63
CA SER A 81 17.59 22.98 1.58
C SER A 81 16.86 23.11 0.24
N PHE A 82 17.09 24.19 -0.47
CA PHE A 82 16.52 24.41 -1.80
C PHE A 82 17.42 25.26 -2.68
N GLU A 83 17.25 25.14 -3.98
CA GLU A 83 17.98 25.87 -5.00
C GLU A 83 17.00 26.47 -6.02
N CYS A 84 17.19 27.76 -6.33
CA CYS A 84 16.42 28.44 -7.35
C CYS A 84 17.21 28.45 -8.68
N ILE A 85 16.68 27.78 -9.71
CA ILE A 85 17.34 27.56 -10.99
C ILE A 85 16.53 28.28 -12.08
N PRO A 86 17.06 29.37 -12.65
CA PRO A 86 16.43 30.06 -13.77
C PRO A 86 16.37 29.18 -15.03
N ILE A 87 15.22 29.21 -15.71
CA ILE A 87 14.98 28.53 -16.98
C ILE A 87 14.64 29.61 -18.03
N ALA A 88 15.37 29.62 -19.16
CA ALA A 88 15.05 30.46 -20.29
C ALA A 88 14.77 29.59 -21.52
N ARG A 89 13.59 29.75 -22.11
CA ARG A 89 13.19 29.04 -23.32
C ARG A 89 12.20 29.88 -24.13
N ASP A 90 12.36 29.90 -25.44
CA ASP A 90 11.48 30.61 -26.39
C ASP A 90 11.26 32.10 -26.03
N GLY A 91 12.31 32.77 -25.53
CA GLY A 91 12.28 34.19 -25.14
C GLY A 91 11.53 34.47 -23.83
N LYS A 92 11.08 33.45 -23.11
CA LYS A 92 10.42 33.56 -21.82
C LYS A 92 11.28 33.01 -20.69
N SER A 93 11.11 33.59 -19.50
CA SER A 93 11.83 33.18 -18.29
C SER A 93 10.89 32.45 -17.31
N ALA A 94 11.29 31.31 -16.83
CA ALA A 94 10.63 30.55 -15.77
C ALA A 94 11.63 30.21 -14.65
N LEU A 95 11.17 29.67 -13.54
CA LEU A 95 11.98 29.32 -12.39
C LEU A 95 11.68 27.91 -11.92
N ALA A 96 12.73 27.09 -11.78
CA ALA A 96 12.63 25.83 -11.04
C ALA A 96 13.16 26.04 -9.61
N VAL A 97 12.37 25.71 -8.62
CA VAL A 97 12.75 25.67 -7.20
C VAL A 97 12.90 24.20 -6.81
N ARG A 98 14.14 23.72 -6.79
CA ARG A 98 14.47 22.36 -6.38
C ARG A 98 14.61 22.32 -4.87
N VAL A 99 13.80 21.46 -4.21
CA VAL A 99 13.82 21.23 -2.78
C VAL A 99 14.43 19.86 -2.53
N ASP A 100 15.47 19.80 -1.71
CA ASP A 100 16.12 18.54 -1.35
C ASP A 100 15.31 17.76 -0.30
N SER A 101 15.43 16.43 -0.30
CA SER A 101 14.94 15.62 0.81
C SER A 101 15.60 16.01 2.12
N GLY A 102 14.80 16.41 3.09
CA GLY A 102 15.30 16.93 4.35
C GLY A 102 15.74 15.83 5.31
N LYS A 103 16.82 16.11 6.08
CA LYS A 103 17.30 15.21 7.15
C LYS A 103 16.68 15.52 8.51
N GLN A 104 16.00 16.65 8.68
CA GLN A 104 15.42 17.12 9.96
C GLN A 104 13.89 17.14 9.87
N THR A 105 13.29 16.08 9.35
CA THR A 105 11.83 15.94 9.28
C THR A 105 11.21 15.89 10.68
N PRO A 106 9.98 16.38 10.92
CA PRO A 106 9.05 16.92 9.92
C PRO A 106 9.34 18.40 9.60
N PHE A 107 9.21 18.75 8.31
CA PHE A 107 9.19 20.13 7.86
C PHE A 107 7.75 20.63 7.85
N TYR A 108 7.45 21.64 8.68
CA TYR A 108 6.09 22.15 8.82
C TYR A 108 5.91 23.42 8.01
N TYR A 109 4.78 23.54 7.35
CA TYR A 109 4.24 24.83 6.94
C TYR A 109 3.60 25.51 8.17
N VAL A 110 4.03 26.74 8.46
CA VAL A 110 3.62 27.51 9.63
C VAL A 110 2.77 28.69 9.19
N HIS A 111 1.55 28.80 9.72
CA HIS A 111 0.66 29.94 9.52
C HIS A 111 -0.22 30.11 10.76
N ASP A 112 -0.30 31.34 11.30
CA ASP A 112 -1.09 31.69 12.46
C ASP A 112 -0.93 30.72 13.66
N ASN A 113 0.30 30.41 14.00
CA ASN A 113 0.69 29.44 15.05
C ASN A 113 0.27 27.98 14.79
N HIS A 114 -0.30 27.68 13.63
CA HIS A 114 -0.58 26.30 13.21
C HIS A 114 0.62 25.73 12.44
N HIS A 115 1.05 24.54 12.83
CA HIS A 115 2.12 23.78 12.23
C HIS A 115 1.52 22.57 11.50
N THR A 116 1.61 22.55 10.18
CA THR A 116 1.08 21.44 9.37
C THR A 116 2.23 20.84 8.55
N ALA A 117 2.56 19.58 8.79
CA ALA A 117 3.45 18.84 7.91
C ALA A 117 2.66 18.33 6.70
N TYR A 118 3.23 18.47 5.50
CA TYR A 118 2.65 17.93 4.27
C TYR A 118 3.51 16.80 3.73
N ILE A 119 2.87 15.86 3.04
CA ILE A 119 3.49 14.77 2.30
C ILE A 119 2.94 14.71 0.89
N ARG A 120 3.67 14.06 -0.04
CA ARG A 120 3.18 13.79 -1.40
C ARG A 120 2.41 12.49 -1.42
N MET A 121 1.22 12.52 -2.03
CA MET A 121 0.41 11.36 -2.40
C MET A 121 0.07 11.49 -3.88
N GLY A 122 0.82 10.78 -4.72
CA GLY A 122 0.78 11.00 -6.16
C GLY A 122 1.26 12.40 -6.51
N ASP A 123 0.44 13.16 -7.22
CA ASP A 123 0.64 14.54 -7.65
C ASP A 123 0.17 15.60 -6.62
N GLU A 124 -0.47 15.18 -5.52
CA GLU A 124 -1.00 16.09 -4.51
C GLU A 124 -0.11 16.20 -3.26
N SER A 125 -0.07 17.41 -2.67
CA SER A 125 0.51 17.68 -1.35
C SER A 125 -0.61 17.75 -0.31
N VAL A 126 -0.72 16.72 0.54
CA VAL A 126 -1.76 16.56 1.56
C VAL A 126 -1.18 16.68 2.97
N PRO A 127 -1.97 17.12 3.97
CA PRO A 127 -1.52 17.09 5.36
C PRO A 127 -1.14 15.67 5.79
N ALA A 128 -0.02 15.53 6.48
CA ALA A 128 0.39 14.27 7.09
C ALA A 128 -0.61 13.87 8.18
N THR A 129 -1.01 12.62 8.20
CA THR A 129 -1.75 12.02 9.31
C THR A 129 -0.84 11.90 10.55
N ASP A 130 -1.42 11.70 11.73
CA ASP A 130 -0.64 11.52 12.98
C ASP A 130 0.40 10.40 12.85
N TYR A 131 0.05 9.35 12.12
CA TYR A 131 0.96 8.26 11.83
C TYR A 131 2.15 8.70 10.97
N GLN A 132 1.88 9.32 9.83
CA GLN A 132 2.92 9.80 8.91
C GLN A 132 3.81 10.85 9.60
N LEU A 133 3.21 11.67 10.48
CA LEU A 133 3.95 12.60 11.31
C LEU A 133 4.92 11.86 12.25
N ASN A 134 4.48 10.78 12.89
CA ASN A 134 5.33 9.94 13.72
C ASN A 134 6.47 9.29 12.92
N GLU A 135 6.21 8.77 11.72
CA GLU A 135 7.27 8.25 10.83
C GLU A 135 8.33 9.33 10.51
N LEU A 136 7.89 10.57 10.23
CA LEU A 136 8.79 11.68 9.97
C LEU A 136 9.65 12.05 11.20
N ILE A 137 9.08 12.01 12.41
CA ILE A 137 9.79 12.26 13.67
C ILE A 137 10.84 11.18 13.92
N LEU A 138 10.49 9.92 13.73
CA LEU A 138 11.41 8.79 13.92
C LEU A 138 12.57 8.79 12.93
N LYS A 139 12.31 9.24 11.68
CA LYS A 139 13.36 9.38 10.68
C LYS A 139 14.50 10.29 11.13
N VAL A 140 14.20 11.37 11.86
CA VAL A 140 15.24 12.29 12.42
C VAL A 140 16.06 11.66 13.54
N ARG A 141 15.41 10.88 14.40
CA ARG A 141 16.07 10.20 15.51
C ARG A 141 16.90 9.02 15.06
N ASN A 142 16.84 8.67 13.76
CA ASN A 142 17.41 7.43 13.22
C ASN A 142 16.93 6.18 13.97
N GLU A 143 15.71 6.27 14.54
CA GLU A 143 15.04 5.21 15.26
C GLU A 143 13.96 4.59 14.37
N THR A 144 13.85 3.28 14.45
CA THR A 144 12.76 2.52 13.84
C THR A 144 11.87 1.95 14.94
N TYR A 145 10.63 1.58 14.61
CA TYR A 145 9.76 0.97 15.61
C TYR A 145 10.46 -0.18 16.36
N ASP A 146 11.09 -1.07 15.62
CA ASP A 146 11.71 -2.28 16.13
C ASP A 146 12.97 -2.01 16.98
N SER A 147 13.63 -0.85 16.83
CA SER A 147 14.83 -0.48 17.59
C SER A 147 14.53 0.21 18.93
N ARG A 148 13.28 0.65 19.17
CA ARG A 148 12.92 1.34 20.41
C ARG A 148 13.05 0.43 21.61
N ILE A 149 13.77 0.88 22.64
CA ILE A 149 13.94 0.16 23.88
C ILE A 149 12.65 0.29 24.71
N THR A 150 12.25 -0.82 25.33
CA THR A 150 11.08 -0.91 26.19
C THR A 150 11.47 -0.93 27.68
N ASP A 151 10.48 -0.94 28.58
CA ASP A 151 10.67 -1.14 30.02
C ASP A 151 10.79 -2.62 30.44
N LYS A 152 10.74 -3.54 29.49
CA LYS A 152 10.71 -4.98 29.73
C LYS A 152 12.13 -5.57 29.75
N GLN A 153 12.41 -6.43 30.72
CA GLN A 153 13.70 -7.10 30.86
C GLN A 153 13.71 -8.43 30.09
N ARG A 154 14.83 -8.75 29.45
CA ARG A 154 14.99 -10.03 28.74
C ARG A 154 14.77 -11.25 29.64
N THR A 155 15.14 -11.14 30.93
CA THR A 155 14.98 -12.20 31.90
C THR A 155 13.53 -12.57 32.20
N ASP A 156 12.59 -11.70 31.89
CA ASP A 156 11.17 -11.91 32.17
C ASP A 156 10.44 -12.65 31.02
N TYR A 157 11.16 -12.93 29.94
CA TYR A 157 10.60 -13.54 28.73
C TYR A 157 11.41 -14.76 28.26
N SER A 158 10.74 -15.72 27.66
CA SER A 158 11.33 -16.87 26.99
C SER A 158 11.53 -16.60 25.50
N PHE A 159 12.55 -17.26 24.91
CA PHE A 159 12.89 -17.15 23.48
C PHE A 159 13.11 -18.54 22.87
N THR A 160 12.41 -19.54 23.39
CA THR A 160 12.62 -20.95 23.05
C THR A 160 12.46 -21.20 21.56
N LEU A 161 11.43 -20.60 20.94
CA LEU A 161 11.19 -20.77 19.50
C LEU A 161 12.28 -20.11 18.66
N LEU A 162 12.74 -18.90 19.03
CA LEU A 162 13.84 -18.22 18.36
C LEU A 162 15.14 -19.01 18.49
N GLU A 163 15.49 -19.43 19.70
CA GLU A 163 16.73 -20.18 19.98
C GLU A 163 16.75 -21.54 19.27
N ALA A 164 15.62 -22.27 19.30
CA ALA A 164 15.47 -23.55 18.60
C ALA A 164 15.59 -23.39 17.07
N THR A 165 14.95 -22.34 16.53
CA THR A 165 15.03 -22.04 15.09
C THR A 165 16.44 -21.64 14.67
N TYR A 166 17.13 -20.84 15.48
CA TYR A 166 18.50 -20.43 15.26
C TYR A 166 19.44 -21.63 15.28
N LEU A 167 19.31 -22.49 16.30
CA LEU A 167 20.08 -23.73 16.41
C LEU A 167 19.86 -24.66 15.21
N HIS A 168 18.59 -24.86 14.81
CA HIS A 168 18.26 -25.73 13.68
C HIS A 168 18.85 -25.17 12.36
N THR A 169 18.77 -23.86 12.16
CA THR A 169 19.16 -23.22 10.89
C THR A 169 20.65 -23.06 10.73
N LEU A 170 21.36 -22.72 11.81
CA LEU A 170 22.79 -22.36 11.78
C LEU A 170 23.69 -23.39 12.47
N ASN A 171 23.11 -24.39 13.12
CA ASN A 171 23.82 -25.39 13.96
C ASN A 171 24.66 -24.71 15.06
N GLN A 172 24.19 -23.60 15.60
CA GLN A 172 24.83 -22.80 16.64
C GLN A 172 23.82 -22.42 17.72
N ARG A 173 24.23 -22.38 18.98
CA ARG A 173 23.38 -21.90 20.08
C ARG A 173 23.47 -20.39 20.20
N MET A 174 22.35 -19.75 20.49
CA MET A 174 22.33 -18.34 20.88
C MET A 174 22.91 -18.16 22.29
N HIS A 175 23.71 -17.11 22.45
CA HIS A 175 24.29 -16.69 23.72
C HIS A 175 23.68 -15.35 24.17
N ALA A 176 23.86 -14.98 25.43
CA ALA A 176 23.32 -13.72 25.97
C ALA A 176 23.75 -12.48 25.16
N GLY A 177 24.99 -12.45 24.64
CA GLY A 177 25.50 -11.35 23.83
C GLY A 177 24.86 -11.26 22.42
N ASP A 178 24.26 -12.34 21.93
CA ASP A 178 23.60 -12.34 20.62
C ASP A 178 22.33 -11.48 20.61
N TYR A 179 21.62 -11.43 21.75
CA TYR A 179 20.44 -10.58 21.89
C TYR A 179 20.78 -9.09 21.71
N VAL A 180 21.92 -8.66 22.26
CA VAL A 180 22.39 -7.28 22.09
C VAL A 180 22.91 -7.07 20.67
N SER A 181 23.74 -7.97 20.15
CA SER A 181 24.30 -7.85 18.81
C SER A 181 23.27 -7.90 17.70
N PHE A 182 22.13 -8.57 17.92
CA PHE A 182 21.00 -8.61 16.97
C PHE A 182 20.01 -7.45 17.17
N GLY A 183 20.25 -6.59 18.16
CA GLY A 183 19.35 -5.48 18.48
C GLY A 183 18.05 -5.89 19.17
N LEU A 184 17.96 -7.10 19.71
CA LEU A 184 16.77 -7.59 20.44
C LEU A 184 16.73 -7.08 21.88
N ALA A 185 17.88 -6.74 22.45
CA ALA A 185 18.02 -6.16 23.76
C ALA A 185 19.11 -5.07 23.78
N ALA A 186 18.99 -4.13 24.69
CA ALA A 186 20.04 -3.18 25.04
C ALA A 186 21.08 -3.83 25.98
N GLU A 187 22.22 -3.17 26.18
CA GLU A 187 23.30 -3.66 27.06
C GLU A 187 22.85 -3.83 28.53
N ASP A 188 21.89 -3.04 28.99
CA ASP A 188 21.28 -3.11 30.32
C ASP A 188 20.21 -4.23 30.46
N GLY A 189 20.02 -5.03 29.41
CA GLY A 189 19.11 -6.15 29.37
C GLY A 189 17.66 -5.80 29.03
N ARG A 190 17.32 -4.52 28.84
CA ARG A 190 15.99 -4.13 28.39
C ARG A 190 15.75 -4.56 26.94
N LEU A 191 14.57 -5.12 26.69
CA LEU A 191 14.18 -5.54 25.35
C LEU A 191 13.85 -4.34 24.46
N THR A 192 14.18 -4.45 23.19
CA THR A 192 13.63 -3.61 22.14
C THR A 192 12.24 -4.13 21.73
N HIS A 193 11.48 -3.37 20.92
CA HIS A 193 10.25 -3.89 20.36
C HIS A 193 10.50 -5.12 19.47
N ALA A 194 11.64 -5.17 18.74
CA ALA A 194 12.04 -6.38 18.05
C ALA A 194 12.18 -7.57 19.02
N GLY A 195 12.84 -7.36 20.17
CA GLY A 195 12.94 -8.38 21.20
C GLY A 195 11.58 -8.89 21.65
N LEU A 196 10.63 -8.00 21.92
CA LEU A 196 9.27 -8.39 22.30
C LEU A 196 8.54 -9.18 21.19
N LEU A 197 8.73 -8.81 19.93
CA LEU A 197 8.13 -9.52 18.78
C LEU A 197 8.70 -10.93 18.58
N PHE A 198 9.89 -11.23 19.10
CA PHE A 198 10.48 -12.58 19.08
C PHE A 198 10.33 -13.34 20.38
N ALA A 199 9.80 -12.73 21.44
CA ALA A 199 9.52 -13.41 22.71
C ALA A 199 8.39 -14.41 22.55
N ASP A 200 8.47 -15.60 23.20
CA ASP A 200 7.44 -16.63 23.14
C ASP A 200 6.09 -16.12 23.70
N GLN A 201 6.16 -15.27 24.73
CA GLN A 201 5.00 -14.62 25.35
C GLN A 201 4.78 -13.21 24.79
N CYS A 202 5.00 -12.96 23.50
CA CYS A 202 4.90 -11.63 22.91
C CYS A 202 3.73 -10.81 23.48
N PRO A 203 3.99 -9.71 24.21
CA PRO A 203 2.95 -8.97 24.92
C PRO A 203 2.25 -7.93 24.01
N LEU A 204 2.64 -7.85 22.74
CA LEU A 204 2.12 -6.86 21.79
C LEU A 204 0.81 -7.36 21.20
N PRO A 205 -0.34 -6.74 21.52
CA PRO A 205 -1.65 -7.26 21.16
C PRO A 205 -1.89 -7.29 19.66
N ASP A 206 -1.22 -6.41 18.92
CA ASP A 206 -1.36 -6.28 17.48
C ASP A 206 -0.37 -7.20 16.71
N SER A 207 0.44 -8.02 17.41
CA SER A 207 1.27 -9.04 16.77
C SER A 207 0.39 -10.24 16.38
N ARG A 208 -0.35 -10.08 15.26
CA ARG A 208 -1.38 -11.02 14.80
C ARG A 208 -1.38 -11.19 13.30
N VAL A 209 -1.90 -12.36 12.87
CA VAL A 209 -2.23 -12.66 11.47
C VAL A 209 -3.63 -13.30 11.45
N PHE A 210 -4.53 -12.70 10.68
CA PHE A 210 -5.82 -13.29 10.36
C PHE A 210 -5.72 -14.05 9.05
N CYS A 211 -6.15 -15.30 9.05
CA CYS A 211 -6.13 -16.16 7.89
C CYS A 211 -7.54 -16.65 7.60
N THR A 212 -8.07 -16.38 6.42
CA THR A 212 -9.42 -16.80 6.04
C THR A 212 -9.42 -17.44 4.65
N ARG A 213 -10.07 -18.60 4.52
CA ARG A 213 -10.36 -19.24 3.24
C ARG A 213 -11.85 -19.04 2.92
N TRP A 214 -12.11 -18.17 1.97
CA TRP A 214 -13.46 -17.84 1.52
C TRP A 214 -13.99 -18.90 0.54
N ASN A 215 -15.30 -19.18 0.60
CA ASN A 215 -16.00 -19.95 -0.42
C ASN A 215 -16.30 -19.02 -1.61
N GLY A 216 -15.71 -19.30 -2.78
CA GLY A 216 -15.93 -18.53 -3.99
C GLY A 216 -14.94 -17.37 -4.16
N LEU A 217 -15.39 -16.30 -4.81
CA LEU A 217 -14.54 -15.21 -5.31
C LEU A 217 -14.63 -13.92 -4.50
N GLN A 218 -15.54 -13.84 -3.55
CA GLN A 218 -15.82 -12.63 -2.78
C GLN A 218 -15.67 -12.87 -1.27
N ARG A 219 -15.33 -11.81 -0.56
CA ARG A 219 -15.36 -11.79 0.89
C ARG A 219 -16.82 -11.76 1.36
N GLY A 220 -17.15 -12.61 2.30
CA GLY A 220 -18.47 -12.70 2.90
C GLY A 220 -18.42 -12.64 4.43
N SER A 221 -19.39 -13.27 5.08
CA SER A 221 -19.41 -13.45 6.53
C SER A 221 -18.48 -14.60 6.92
N VAL A 222 -17.59 -14.38 7.89
CA VAL A 222 -16.72 -15.45 8.42
C VAL A 222 -17.52 -16.63 8.97
N PHE A 223 -18.73 -16.36 9.48
CA PHE A 223 -19.58 -17.40 10.07
C PHE A 223 -20.35 -18.25 9.04
N GLU A 224 -20.57 -17.71 7.83
CA GLU A 224 -21.42 -18.35 6.82
C GLU A 224 -20.66 -18.72 5.55
N ASP A 225 -19.68 -17.89 5.15
CA ASP A 225 -19.03 -17.97 3.85
C ASP A 225 -17.55 -18.38 3.92
N ALA A 226 -16.97 -18.52 5.13
CA ALA A 226 -15.61 -19.02 5.27
C ALA A 226 -15.57 -20.55 5.28
N ALA A 227 -14.68 -21.13 4.48
CA ALA A 227 -14.40 -22.57 4.51
C ALA A 227 -13.41 -22.94 5.62
N ASP A 228 -12.52 -22.04 5.99
CA ASP A 228 -11.55 -22.13 7.09
C ASP A 228 -11.21 -20.73 7.56
N ASP A 229 -11.07 -20.55 8.87
CA ASP A 229 -10.71 -19.29 9.49
C ASP A 229 -9.83 -19.52 10.70
N ALA A 230 -8.79 -18.71 10.88
CA ALA A 230 -7.88 -18.79 12.00
C ALA A 230 -7.26 -17.45 12.33
N GLU A 231 -7.21 -17.13 13.61
CA GLU A 231 -6.44 -16.00 14.15
C GLU A 231 -5.20 -16.56 14.86
N TYR A 232 -4.02 -16.06 14.47
CA TYR A 232 -2.75 -16.36 15.12
C TYR A 232 -2.20 -15.11 15.77
N SER A 233 -1.74 -15.20 17.02
CA SER A 233 -1.16 -14.07 17.77
C SER A 233 0.11 -14.49 18.49
N GLY A 234 1.08 -13.58 18.64
CA GLY A 234 2.30 -13.78 19.39
C GLY A 234 3.60 -13.59 18.62
N ASN A 235 4.54 -14.51 18.80
CA ASN A 235 5.90 -14.49 18.25
C ASN A 235 5.91 -14.53 16.69
N LEU A 236 6.74 -13.70 16.06
CA LEU A 236 6.80 -13.59 14.59
C LEU A 236 7.15 -14.89 13.87
N ILE A 237 8.00 -15.74 14.47
CA ILE A 237 8.33 -17.05 13.86
C ILE A 237 7.09 -17.95 13.88
N TYR A 238 6.35 -17.95 15.00
CA TYR A 238 5.09 -18.67 15.10
C TYR A 238 4.07 -18.16 14.09
N LEU A 239 3.93 -16.85 13.96
CA LEU A 239 3.01 -16.25 12.98
C LEU A 239 3.36 -16.65 11.54
N LEU A 240 4.64 -16.60 11.18
CA LEU A 240 5.12 -17.01 9.85
C LEU A 240 4.80 -18.49 9.59
N GLN A 241 5.13 -19.38 10.53
CA GLN A 241 4.89 -20.82 10.40
C GLN A 241 3.40 -21.14 10.31
N SER A 242 2.58 -20.51 11.16
CA SER A 242 1.13 -20.76 11.22
C SER A 242 0.41 -20.27 9.97
N ALA A 243 0.74 -19.06 9.48
CA ALA A 243 0.16 -18.54 8.24
C ALA A 243 0.60 -19.35 7.00
N THR A 244 1.85 -19.81 6.98
CA THR A 244 2.37 -20.71 5.93
C THR A 244 1.62 -22.02 5.90
N GLU A 245 1.41 -22.63 7.08
CA GLU A 245 0.68 -23.89 7.20
C GLU A 245 -0.80 -23.73 6.88
N PHE A 246 -1.42 -22.58 7.25
CA PHE A 246 -2.78 -22.26 6.83
C PHE A 246 -2.95 -22.28 5.31
N ILE A 247 -2.06 -21.60 4.58
CA ILE A 247 -2.10 -21.60 3.12
C ILE A 247 -1.86 -23.02 2.58
N ARG A 248 -0.88 -23.73 3.13
CA ARG A 248 -0.54 -25.09 2.70
C ARG A 248 -1.71 -26.07 2.82
N ARG A 249 -2.46 -26.05 3.94
CA ARG A 249 -3.60 -26.93 4.14
C ARG A 249 -4.81 -26.58 3.30
N ASN A 250 -4.95 -25.30 2.93
CA ASN A 250 -6.04 -24.80 2.09
C ASN A 250 -5.70 -24.75 0.59
N THR A 251 -4.46 -25.10 0.21
CA THR A 251 -4.02 -25.19 -1.19
C THR A 251 -4.27 -26.60 -1.72
N ARG A 252 -4.91 -26.69 -2.90
CA ARG A 252 -5.09 -27.97 -3.59
C ARG A 252 -3.74 -28.48 -4.09
N LYS A 253 -3.46 -29.75 -3.87
CA LYS A 253 -2.28 -30.47 -4.37
C LYS A 253 -2.69 -31.38 -5.51
N GLY A 254 -3.01 -30.80 -6.67
CA GLY A 254 -3.27 -31.58 -7.86
C GLY A 254 -1.99 -32.23 -8.41
N TRP A 255 -2.12 -33.28 -9.15
CA TRP A 255 -1.01 -33.91 -9.86
C TRP A 255 -1.50 -34.58 -11.16
N THR A 256 -0.60 -34.71 -12.11
CA THR A 256 -0.83 -35.45 -13.35
C THR A 256 0.18 -36.60 -13.44
N LYS A 257 -0.28 -37.79 -13.76
CA LYS A 257 0.58 -38.95 -13.97
C LYS A 257 1.34 -38.79 -15.29
N THR A 258 2.63 -39.06 -15.27
CA THR A 258 3.48 -39.14 -16.45
C THR A 258 3.95 -40.59 -16.67
N ALA A 259 4.62 -40.88 -17.77
CA ALA A 259 5.11 -42.21 -18.07
C ALA A 259 6.11 -42.73 -17.00
N THR A 260 6.85 -41.83 -16.36
CA THR A 260 7.94 -42.15 -15.40
C THR A 260 7.70 -41.66 -13.98
N GLY A 261 6.52 -41.04 -13.69
CA GLY A 261 6.23 -40.48 -12.38
C GLY A 261 4.97 -39.64 -12.33
N ARG A 262 4.99 -38.57 -11.53
CA ARG A 262 3.90 -37.58 -11.45
C ARG A 262 4.47 -36.17 -11.51
N VAL A 263 3.73 -35.24 -12.08
CA VAL A 263 3.97 -33.79 -12.03
C VAL A 263 2.98 -33.21 -11.05
N GLU A 264 3.46 -32.54 -10.02
CA GLU A 264 2.63 -31.82 -9.04
C GLU A 264 2.12 -30.52 -9.65
N LYS A 265 0.88 -30.17 -9.33
CA LYS A 265 0.16 -29.00 -9.80
C LYS A 265 -0.44 -28.25 -8.60
N PRO A 266 0.38 -27.65 -7.74
CA PRO A 266 -0.14 -26.83 -6.67
C PRO A 266 -0.77 -25.55 -7.21
N ASP A 267 -1.79 -25.02 -6.53
CA ASP A 267 -2.45 -23.77 -6.91
C ASP A 267 -1.52 -22.56 -6.77
N TYR A 268 -0.60 -22.60 -5.80
CA TYR A 268 0.35 -21.55 -5.45
C TYR A 268 1.74 -22.13 -5.20
N ALA A 269 2.78 -21.38 -5.58
CA ALA A 269 4.15 -21.73 -5.26
C ALA A 269 4.44 -21.46 -3.77
N GLU A 270 4.90 -22.47 -3.03
CA GLU A 270 5.20 -22.32 -1.59
C GLU A 270 6.19 -21.19 -1.34
N ARG A 271 7.23 -21.08 -2.16
CA ARG A 271 8.22 -20.00 -2.08
C ARG A 271 7.60 -18.62 -2.24
N ALA A 272 6.58 -18.46 -3.11
CA ALA A 272 5.96 -17.18 -3.37
C ALA A 272 5.16 -16.68 -2.15
N TYR A 273 4.28 -17.51 -1.59
CA TYR A 273 3.50 -17.07 -0.43
C TYR A 273 4.33 -17.00 0.85
N PHE A 274 5.34 -17.85 1.03
CA PHE A 274 6.26 -17.74 2.15
C PHE A 274 6.98 -16.38 2.14
N GLU A 275 7.56 -15.98 1.01
CA GLU A 275 8.22 -14.68 0.85
C GLU A 275 7.22 -13.53 1.04
N GLY A 276 5.97 -13.69 0.57
CA GLY A 276 4.88 -12.72 0.77
C GLY A 276 4.57 -12.51 2.25
N ILE A 277 4.46 -13.58 3.06
CA ILE A 277 4.20 -13.49 4.50
C ILE A 277 5.42 -12.87 5.22
N VAL A 278 6.64 -13.29 4.88
CA VAL A 278 7.87 -12.69 5.44
C VAL A 278 7.86 -11.19 5.21
N ASN A 279 7.60 -10.74 3.97
CA ASN A 279 7.55 -9.31 3.63
C ASN A 279 6.41 -8.60 4.40
N ALA A 280 5.24 -9.22 4.51
CA ALA A 280 4.12 -8.65 5.25
C ALA A 280 4.45 -8.44 6.74
N LEU A 281 5.19 -9.35 7.37
CA LEU A 281 5.58 -9.25 8.78
C LEU A 281 6.70 -8.23 9.00
N ILE A 282 7.76 -8.23 8.17
CA ILE A 282 8.93 -7.37 8.40
C ILE A 282 8.74 -5.93 7.92
N HIS A 283 7.89 -5.70 6.91
CA HIS A 283 7.61 -4.36 6.38
C HIS A 283 6.35 -3.73 6.95
N ARG A 284 5.61 -4.45 7.80
CA ARG A 284 4.46 -3.93 8.52
C ARG A 284 4.79 -2.68 9.31
N THR A 285 3.84 -1.76 9.36
CA THR A 285 3.81 -0.67 10.33
C THR A 285 3.23 -1.15 11.65
N TYR A 286 4.06 -1.24 12.68
CA TYR A 286 3.66 -1.69 14.01
C TYR A 286 3.20 -0.55 14.93
N ASP A 287 3.33 0.71 14.52
CA ASP A 287 2.88 1.87 15.29
C ASP A 287 1.35 2.02 15.34
N PHE A 288 0.62 1.39 14.42
CA PHE A 288 -0.84 1.39 14.40
C PHE A 288 -1.42 0.29 15.27
N ARG A 289 -2.23 0.70 16.24
CA ARG A 289 -3.05 -0.24 17.02
C ARG A 289 -4.31 -0.63 16.26
N GLY A 290 -4.73 -1.88 16.44
CA GLY A 290 -5.93 -2.41 15.82
C GLY A 290 -5.79 -2.65 14.31
N THR A 291 -4.57 -2.93 13.86
CA THR A 291 -4.30 -3.34 12.48
C THR A 291 -3.45 -4.60 12.45
N GLU A 292 -3.76 -5.52 11.55
CA GLU A 292 -3.14 -6.84 11.47
C GLU A 292 -2.72 -7.19 10.04
N VAL A 293 -1.91 -8.22 9.90
CA VAL A 293 -1.65 -8.86 8.61
C VAL A 293 -2.82 -9.79 8.31
N HIS A 294 -3.33 -9.73 7.07
CA HIS A 294 -4.38 -10.64 6.60
C HIS A 294 -3.87 -11.52 5.48
N VAL A 295 -4.26 -12.79 5.55
CA VAL A 295 -4.04 -13.81 4.53
C VAL A 295 -5.42 -14.31 4.10
N GLU A 296 -5.86 -13.94 2.92
CA GLU A 296 -7.19 -14.26 2.41
C GLU A 296 -7.08 -15.12 1.16
N MET A 297 -7.65 -16.32 1.21
CA MET A 297 -7.67 -17.25 0.10
C MET A 297 -9.06 -17.29 -0.52
N TYR A 298 -9.13 -17.12 -1.82
CA TYR A 298 -10.33 -17.27 -2.65
C TYR A 298 -10.15 -18.45 -3.59
N ASP A 299 -11.15 -18.78 -4.39
CA ASP A 299 -11.00 -19.87 -5.36
C ASP A 299 -10.00 -19.54 -6.46
N ASP A 300 -9.93 -18.27 -6.87
CA ASP A 300 -9.11 -17.76 -7.98
C ASP A 300 -7.78 -17.14 -7.53
N ARG A 301 -7.60 -16.80 -6.26
CA ARG A 301 -6.42 -16.06 -5.77
C ARG A 301 -6.15 -16.20 -4.29
N LEU A 302 -4.92 -15.91 -3.91
CA LEU A 302 -4.45 -15.65 -2.55
C LEU A 302 -4.09 -14.16 -2.44
N VAL A 303 -4.56 -13.49 -1.39
CA VAL A 303 -4.25 -12.09 -1.08
C VAL A 303 -3.56 -12.02 0.27
N ILE A 304 -2.41 -11.37 0.33
CA ILE A 304 -1.70 -11.07 1.57
C ILE A 304 -1.67 -9.55 1.70
N SER A 305 -2.24 -9.01 2.77
CA SER A 305 -2.22 -7.58 3.04
C SER A 305 -1.54 -7.24 4.35
N SER A 306 -0.86 -6.11 4.38
CA SER A 306 -0.10 -5.64 5.54
C SER A 306 -0.25 -4.13 5.69
N PRO A 307 -0.48 -3.64 6.93
CA PRO A 307 -0.52 -2.21 7.22
C PRO A 307 0.81 -1.53 6.89
N GLY A 308 0.74 -0.40 6.22
CA GLY A 308 1.88 0.40 5.79
C GLY A 308 2.31 0.12 4.35
N GLY A 309 2.23 1.14 3.50
CA GLY A 309 2.67 1.08 2.12
C GLY A 309 4.19 1.04 1.97
N ILE A 310 4.70 1.54 0.85
CA ILE A 310 6.14 1.55 0.56
C ILE A 310 6.86 2.49 1.52
N TYR A 311 7.82 1.95 2.28
CA TYR A 311 8.60 2.74 3.23
C TYR A 311 9.44 3.81 2.51
N GLY A 312 9.24 5.07 2.91
CA GLY A 312 9.85 6.23 2.27
C GLY A 312 9.09 6.75 1.05
N GLY A 313 7.90 6.20 0.77
CA GLY A 313 7.03 6.64 -0.34
C GLY A 313 7.53 6.20 -1.73
N GLY A 314 6.78 6.58 -2.76
CA GLY A 314 7.06 6.24 -4.16
C GLY A 314 6.34 4.95 -4.61
N GLU A 315 6.63 4.53 -5.83
CA GLU A 315 6.10 3.30 -6.43
C GLU A 315 7.13 2.17 -6.39
N LEU A 316 6.65 0.94 -6.54
CA LEU A 316 7.50 -0.23 -6.68
C LEU A 316 7.99 -0.32 -8.13
N GLU A 317 9.10 0.32 -8.42
CA GLU A 317 9.73 0.27 -9.74
C GLU A 317 10.86 -0.76 -9.74
N PRO A 318 10.89 -1.69 -10.70
CA PRO A 318 12.02 -2.59 -10.88
C PRO A 318 13.23 -1.81 -11.42
N LEU A 319 14.42 -2.19 -10.98
CA LEU A 319 15.68 -1.77 -11.59
C LEU A 319 15.90 -2.49 -12.94
N ASP A 320 16.90 -2.06 -13.72
CA ASP A 320 17.22 -2.63 -15.03
C ASP A 320 17.49 -4.15 -15.00
N ASP A 321 17.93 -4.69 -13.86
CA ASP A 321 18.17 -6.13 -13.62
C ASP A 321 16.91 -6.87 -13.07
N GLY A 322 15.76 -6.19 -12.99
CA GLY A 322 14.53 -6.73 -12.42
C GLY A 322 14.54 -6.85 -10.89
N SER A 323 15.55 -6.36 -10.20
CA SER A 323 15.58 -6.26 -8.74
C SER A 323 14.86 -4.98 -8.27
N TYR A 324 14.60 -4.89 -6.97
CA TYR A 324 13.95 -3.73 -6.34
C TYR A 324 14.85 -3.12 -5.27
N ILE A 325 14.80 -1.80 -5.10
CA ILE A 325 15.52 -1.14 -4.01
C ILE A 325 14.89 -1.57 -2.69
N SER A 326 15.65 -2.29 -1.85
CA SER A 326 15.19 -2.70 -0.52
C SER A 326 15.33 -1.56 0.47
N LYS A 327 14.20 -0.95 0.84
CA LYS A 327 14.09 -0.05 1.98
C LYS A 327 13.41 -0.78 3.12
N ARG A 328 14.03 -0.80 4.32
CA ARG A 328 13.55 -1.58 5.45
C ARG A 328 12.88 -0.66 6.47
N ARG A 329 11.59 -0.89 6.75
CA ARG A 329 10.88 -0.19 7.82
C ARG A 329 11.35 -0.67 9.19
N ASN A 330 11.55 -1.99 9.33
CA ASN A 330 11.98 -2.63 10.58
C ASN A 330 13.31 -3.38 10.33
N PRO A 331 14.45 -2.68 10.37
CA PRO A 331 15.75 -3.24 9.99
C PRO A 331 16.22 -4.38 10.92
N ILE A 332 15.88 -4.33 12.23
CA ILE A 332 16.25 -5.39 13.18
C ILE A 332 15.48 -6.67 12.86
N LEU A 333 14.16 -6.57 12.62
CA LEU A 333 13.35 -7.72 12.20
C LEU A 333 13.90 -8.35 10.91
N ALA A 334 14.21 -7.51 9.91
CA ALA A 334 14.79 -7.98 8.66
C ALA A 334 16.14 -8.66 8.86
N ASP A 335 16.96 -8.16 9.76
CA ASP A 335 18.27 -8.74 10.07
C ASP A 335 18.13 -10.10 10.76
N VAL A 336 17.22 -10.26 11.71
CA VAL A 336 16.96 -11.55 12.38
C VAL A 336 16.42 -12.56 11.37
N PHE A 337 15.40 -12.20 10.56
CA PHE A 337 14.85 -13.08 9.53
C PHE A 337 15.90 -13.49 8.49
N SER A 338 16.81 -12.59 8.13
CA SER A 338 17.94 -12.93 7.24
C SER A 338 18.93 -13.90 7.88
N ARG A 339 19.25 -13.76 9.15
CA ARG A 339 20.10 -14.71 9.91
C ARG A 339 19.46 -16.09 9.99
N LEU A 340 18.14 -16.14 10.20
CA LEU A 340 17.36 -17.38 10.17
C LEU A 340 17.17 -17.94 8.75
N LYS A 341 17.78 -17.35 7.71
CA LYS A 341 17.68 -17.72 6.29
C LYS A 341 16.26 -17.72 5.73
N TYR A 342 15.35 -17.00 6.35
CA TYR A 342 13.99 -16.82 5.87
C TYR A 342 13.91 -15.81 4.73
N MET A 343 14.84 -14.84 4.66
CA MET A 343 14.92 -13.85 3.59
C MET A 343 16.35 -13.52 3.18
N GLU A 344 16.50 -12.90 2.03
CA GLU A 344 17.76 -12.31 1.56
C GLU A 344 17.72 -10.79 1.65
N ARG A 345 18.91 -10.17 1.87
CA ARG A 345 19.01 -8.71 2.08
C ARG A 345 19.10 -7.87 0.80
N ARG A 346 18.98 -8.46 -0.40
CA ARG A 346 19.34 -7.83 -1.68
C ARG A 346 18.16 -7.35 -2.52
N GLY A 347 16.95 -7.17 -1.96
CA GLY A 347 15.77 -6.75 -2.72
C GLY A 347 15.24 -7.78 -3.73
N SER A 348 15.63 -9.06 -3.57
CA SER A 348 15.25 -10.16 -4.46
C SER A 348 13.86 -10.76 -4.15
N GLY A 349 13.20 -10.33 -3.08
CA GLY A 349 11.95 -10.95 -2.60
C GLY A 349 10.83 -10.93 -3.63
N ILE A 350 10.53 -9.76 -4.20
CA ILE A 350 9.50 -9.61 -5.23
C ILE A 350 9.82 -10.46 -6.46
N ARG A 351 11.07 -10.41 -6.94
CA ARG A 351 11.51 -11.24 -8.07
C ARG A 351 11.31 -12.73 -7.79
N LYS A 352 11.61 -13.21 -6.58
CA LYS A 352 11.39 -14.61 -6.20
C LYS A 352 9.92 -15.00 -6.20
N ILE A 353 9.03 -14.11 -5.77
CA ILE A 353 7.58 -14.34 -5.85
C ILE A 353 7.14 -14.53 -7.29
N LEU A 354 7.59 -13.65 -8.20
CA LEU A 354 7.28 -13.72 -9.62
C LEU A 354 7.87 -14.98 -10.27
N GLU A 355 9.16 -15.26 -10.07
CA GLU A 355 9.86 -16.43 -10.64
C GLU A 355 9.28 -17.74 -10.13
N ALA A 356 9.00 -17.85 -8.83
CA ALA A 356 8.43 -19.07 -8.25
C ALA A 356 7.02 -19.35 -8.79
N THR A 357 6.20 -18.30 -9.00
CA THR A 357 4.87 -18.45 -9.59
C THR A 357 4.96 -18.80 -11.09
N ALA A 358 5.86 -18.14 -11.82
CA ALA A 358 6.09 -18.42 -13.23
C ALA A 358 6.60 -19.85 -13.50
N GLY A 359 7.26 -20.47 -12.52
CA GLY A 359 7.72 -21.86 -12.61
C GLY A 359 6.62 -22.93 -12.41
N LEU A 360 5.38 -22.54 -12.06
CA LEU A 360 4.30 -23.49 -11.86
C LEU A 360 3.73 -24.01 -13.17
N TYR A 361 3.34 -25.29 -13.15
CA TYR A 361 2.57 -25.87 -14.26
C TYR A 361 1.20 -25.18 -14.36
N GLY A 362 0.86 -24.72 -15.56
CA GLY A 362 -0.39 -23.99 -15.81
C GLY A 362 -0.27 -22.47 -15.63
N TYR A 363 0.93 -21.96 -15.37
CA TYR A 363 1.16 -20.52 -15.35
C TYR A 363 0.98 -19.91 -16.76
N THR A 364 0.34 -18.76 -16.80
CA THR A 364 0.17 -17.89 -17.96
C THR A 364 0.46 -16.44 -17.54
N ALA A 365 0.79 -15.56 -18.45
CA ALA A 365 1.25 -14.19 -18.11
C ALA A 365 0.20 -13.35 -17.35
N ASP A 366 -1.09 -13.61 -17.59
CA ASP A 366 -2.23 -13.02 -16.88
C ASP A 366 -2.35 -13.49 -15.42
N LYS A 367 -1.69 -14.60 -15.06
CA LYS A 367 -1.61 -15.12 -13.68
C LYS A 367 -0.34 -14.70 -12.93
N ALA A 368 0.33 -13.67 -13.41
CA ALA A 368 1.46 -13.09 -12.69
C ALA A 368 1.00 -12.45 -11.37
N PRO A 369 1.74 -12.65 -10.25
CA PRO A 369 1.49 -11.92 -9.02
C PRO A 369 1.56 -10.41 -9.23
N HIS A 370 0.71 -9.67 -8.54
CA HIS A 370 0.71 -8.22 -8.59
C HIS A 370 0.67 -7.60 -7.20
N PHE A 371 1.17 -6.36 -7.12
CA PHE A 371 1.38 -5.62 -5.89
C PHE A 371 0.73 -4.26 -6.04
N PHE A 372 0.07 -3.77 -4.98
CA PHE A 372 -0.44 -2.41 -4.96
C PHE A 372 -0.51 -1.86 -3.52
N VAL A 373 -0.60 -0.55 -3.42
CA VAL A 373 -0.86 0.17 -2.17
C VAL A 373 -2.20 0.88 -2.31
N ASN A 374 -3.10 0.68 -1.34
CA ASN A 374 -4.40 1.33 -1.35
C ASN A 374 -4.30 2.80 -0.85
N LYS A 375 -5.41 3.53 -0.90
CA LYS A 375 -5.49 4.92 -0.42
C LYS A 375 -5.28 5.05 1.09
N GLN A 376 -5.51 4.00 1.85
CA GLN A 376 -5.27 3.93 3.29
C GLN A 376 -3.82 3.59 3.64
N ASN A 377 -2.96 3.47 2.62
CA ASN A 377 -1.55 3.13 2.76
C ASN A 377 -1.31 1.70 3.28
N ASP A 378 -2.18 0.75 2.91
CA ASP A 378 -1.95 -0.68 3.14
C ASP A 378 -1.35 -1.32 1.89
N PHE A 379 -0.41 -2.23 2.08
CA PHE A 379 0.24 -2.98 1.01
C PHE A 379 -0.49 -4.29 0.74
N PHE A 380 -0.69 -4.62 -0.52
CA PHE A 380 -1.33 -5.85 -0.97
C PHE A 380 -0.44 -6.61 -1.95
N LEU A 381 -0.32 -7.91 -1.71
CA LEU A 381 0.20 -8.89 -2.66
C LEU A 381 -0.95 -9.81 -3.06
N THR A 382 -1.24 -9.90 -4.34
CA THR A 382 -2.19 -10.87 -4.90
C THR A 382 -1.44 -11.89 -5.74
N ILE A 383 -1.64 -13.19 -5.42
CA ILE A 383 -1.08 -14.32 -6.16
C ILE A 383 -2.27 -15.07 -6.77
N PRO A 384 -2.47 -15.04 -8.10
CA PRO A 384 -3.52 -15.80 -8.77
C PRO A 384 -3.34 -17.31 -8.61
N ASN A 385 -4.45 -18.04 -8.49
CA ASN A 385 -4.45 -19.50 -8.56
C ASN A 385 -4.19 -19.95 -10.01
N VAL A 386 -3.02 -20.55 -10.26
CA VAL A 386 -2.63 -20.95 -11.62
C VAL A 386 -3.52 -22.05 -12.21
N ASN A 387 -4.21 -22.81 -11.36
CA ASN A 387 -5.10 -23.90 -11.77
C ASN A 387 -6.59 -23.47 -11.84
N TYR A 388 -6.91 -22.23 -11.49
CA TYR A 388 -8.29 -21.75 -11.63
C TYR A 388 -8.68 -21.63 -13.11
N PRO A 389 -9.73 -22.33 -13.57
CA PRO A 389 -10.05 -22.41 -14.99
C PRO A 389 -10.66 -21.10 -15.50
N GLU A 390 -10.14 -20.57 -16.59
CA GLU A 390 -10.60 -19.34 -17.24
C GLU A 390 -12.07 -19.37 -17.67
N ASN A 391 -12.58 -20.55 -18.01
CA ASN A 391 -13.95 -20.73 -18.48
C ASN A 391 -15.03 -20.63 -17.37
N LEU A 392 -14.62 -20.48 -16.11
CA LEU A 392 -15.49 -20.13 -14.99
C LEU A 392 -15.49 -18.63 -14.72
N VAL A 393 -14.91 -17.85 -15.60
CA VAL A 393 -14.87 -16.39 -15.47
C VAL A 393 -16.28 -15.84 -15.57
N THR A 394 -16.94 -15.74 -14.44
CA THR A 394 -17.71 -14.53 -14.15
C THR A 394 -16.73 -13.37 -14.35
N PRO A 395 -17.11 -12.28 -15.02
CA PRO A 395 -16.18 -11.25 -15.45
C PRO A 395 -15.28 -10.85 -14.28
N HIS A 396 -13.95 -10.89 -14.52
CA HIS A 396 -12.93 -10.42 -13.62
C HIS A 396 -13.34 -9.09 -13.05
N VAL A 397 -13.87 -9.10 -11.86
CA VAL A 397 -13.75 -7.94 -11.02
C VAL A 397 -12.30 -7.98 -10.54
N THR A 398 -11.40 -7.32 -11.28
CA THR A 398 -10.18 -6.81 -10.72
C THR A 398 -10.54 -6.34 -9.31
N PRO A 399 -9.75 -6.61 -8.23
CA PRO A 399 -9.96 -5.90 -7.01
C PRO A 399 -9.70 -4.42 -7.31
N HIS A 400 -10.68 -3.78 -7.90
CA HIS A 400 -10.84 -2.37 -7.77
C HIS A 400 -11.05 -2.22 -6.26
N VAL A 401 -9.99 -1.79 -5.58
CA VAL A 401 -10.18 -0.79 -4.55
C VAL A 401 -11.13 0.18 -5.21
N THR A 402 -12.38 0.12 -4.84
CA THR A 402 -13.39 1.02 -5.32
C THR A 402 -12.84 2.43 -5.06
N PRO A 403 -12.45 3.19 -6.09
CA PRO A 403 -12.73 4.59 -6.03
C PRO A 403 -14.22 4.58 -5.70
N HIS A 404 -14.71 5.36 -4.78
CA HIS A 404 -16.12 5.54 -4.58
C HIS A 404 -16.79 5.42 -5.95
N ASP A 405 -17.47 4.27 -6.22
CA ASP A 405 -18.27 4.12 -7.42
C ASP A 405 -19.19 5.34 -7.38
N THR A 406 -18.91 6.32 -8.21
CA THR A 406 -19.73 7.51 -8.25
C THR A 406 -21.14 7.06 -8.59
N ILE A 407 -22.15 7.80 -8.16
CA ILE A 407 -23.55 7.50 -8.52
C ILE A 407 -23.65 7.28 -10.04
N HIS A 408 -22.78 7.95 -10.82
CA HIS A 408 -22.70 7.86 -12.28
C HIS A 408 -22.28 6.46 -12.77
N ASP A 409 -21.21 5.86 -12.21
CA ASP A 409 -20.72 4.53 -12.62
C ASP A 409 -21.75 3.43 -12.31
N LYS A 410 -22.41 3.51 -11.15
CA LYS A 410 -23.48 2.57 -10.78
C LYS A 410 -24.70 2.71 -11.68
N THR A 411 -24.98 3.91 -12.16
CA THR A 411 -26.08 4.21 -13.07
C THR A 411 -25.83 3.58 -14.46
N GLU A 412 -24.63 3.69 -15.00
CA GLU A 412 -24.25 3.06 -16.27
C GLU A 412 -24.31 1.53 -16.19
N ARG A 413 -23.81 0.96 -15.10
CA ARG A 413 -23.90 -0.50 -14.85
C ARG A 413 -25.35 -0.97 -14.77
N LEU A 414 -26.26 -0.19 -14.16
CA LEU A 414 -27.68 -0.52 -14.13
C LEU A 414 -28.34 -0.49 -15.51
N LEU A 415 -27.97 0.45 -16.36
CA LEU A 415 -28.49 0.52 -17.73
C LEU A 415 -28.09 -0.70 -18.54
N LEU A 416 -26.84 -1.13 -18.48
CA LEU A 416 -26.38 -2.36 -19.14
C LEU A 416 -27.06 -3.60 -18.56
N PHE A 417 -27.18 -3.70 -17.24
CA PHE A 417 -27.81 -4.84 -16.58
C PHE A 417 -29.31 -4.96 -16.90
N CYS A 418 -29.98 -3.84 -17.16
CA CYS A 418 -31.40 -3.77 -17.47
C CYS A 418 -31.72 -3.86 -18.98
N GLU A 419 -30.77 -4.20 -19.86
CA GLU A 419 -31.06 -4.56 -21.26
C GLU A 419 -32.08 -5.70 -21.32
N GLU A 420 -32.04 -6.62 -20.36
CA GLU A 420 -33.11 -7.57 -20.06
C GLU A 420 -33.93 -7.12 -18.85
N PRO A 421 -35.25 -7.46 -18.79
CA PRO A 421 -36.12 -7.07 -17.69
C PRO A 421 -35.64 -7.60 -16.33
N ARG A 422 -35.28 -6.73 -15.41
CA ARG A 422 -34.79 -7.05 -14.05
C ARG A 422 -35.71 -6.52 -12.96
N SER A 423 -35.84 -7.27 -11.88
CA SER A 423 -36.54 -6.82 -10.67
C SER A 423 -35.71 -5.78 -9.92
N ARG A 424 -36.35 -5.02 -9.04
CA ARG A 424 -35.63 -4.05 -8.20
C ARG A 424 -34.60 -4.72 -7.29
N GLU A 425 -34.93 -5.89 -6.74
CA GLU A 425 -34.06 -6.65 -5.89
C GLU A 425 -32.79 -7.13 -6.65
N GLU A 426 -32.92 -7.62 -7.86
CA GLU A 426 -31.79 -7.99 -8.74
C GLU A 426 -30.92 -6.76 -9.05
N MET A 427 -31.52 -5.61 -9.33
CA MET A 427 -30.82 -4.36 -9.58
C MET A 427 -30.04 -3.88 -8.34
N MET A 428 -30.63 -3.95 -7.16
CA MET A 428 -30.00 -3.57 -5.89
C MET A 428 -28.77 -4.45 -5.59
N ILE A 429 -28.90 -5.76 -5.78
CA ILE A 429 -27.80 -6.73 -5.62
C ILE A 429 -26.68 -6.40 -6.61
N HIS A 430 -27.03 -6.13 -7.87
CA HIS A 430 -26.05 -5.88 -8.93
C HIS A 430 -25.15 -4.66 -8.67
N VAL A 431 -25.69 -3.61 -8.01
CA VAL A 431 -24.90 -2.40 -7.67
C VAL A 431 -24.46 -2.36 -6.20
N GLY A 432 -24.69 -3.43 -5.44
CA GLY A 432 -24.27 -3.53 -4.05
C GLY A 432 -24.94 -2.51 -3.13
N VAL A 433 -26.25 -2.27 -3.30
CA VAL A 433 -27.03 -1.34 -2.48
C VAL A 433 -28.09 -2.11 -1.70
N ASN A 434 -27.96 -2.17 -0.38
CA ASN A 434 -28.87 -2.91 0.49
C ASN A 434 -30.07 -2.07 0.98
N ASP A 435 -29.95 -0.75 1.04
CA ASP A 435 -31.04 0.14 1.43
C ASP A 435 -32.00 0.42 0.27
N ARG A 436 -33.24 -0.06 0.42
CA ARG A 436 -34.30 0.04 -0.59
C ARG A 436 -34.74 1.49 -0.85
N SER A 437 -34.79 2.31 0.19
CA SER A 437 -35.24 3.72 0.08
C SER A 437 -34.15 4.55 -0.59
N TYR A 438 -32.87 4.31 -0.24
CA TYR A 438 -31.72 4.93 -0.86
C TYR A 438 -31.64 4.55 -2.35
N PHE A 439 -31.74 3.25 -2.69
CA PHE A 439 -31.71 2.78 -4.07
C PHE A 439 -32.83 3.43 -4.91
N GLN A 440 -34.04 3.49 -4.37
CA GLN A 440 -35.18 4.08 -5.07
C GLN A 440 -34.99 5.57 -5.35
N LYS A 441 -34.42 6.33 -4.38
CA LYS A 441 -34.26 7.78 -4.49
C LYS A 441 -33.05 8.16 -5.37
N GLN A 442 -31.95 7.42 -5.26
CA GLN A 442 -30.68 7.78 -5.91
C GLN A 442 -30.49 7.16 -7.29
N TYR A 443 -31.13 6.02 -7.57
CA TYR A 443 -30.93 5.29 -8.83
C TYR A 443 -32.23 5.08 -9.61
N LEU A 444 -33.21 4.43 -9.01
CA LEU A 444 -34.41 4.00 -9.75
C LEU A 444 -35.26 5.15 -10.26
N ARG A 445 -35.56 6.14 -9.39
CA ARG A 445 -36.36 7.33 -9.79
C ARG A 445 -35.66 8.17 -10.86
N PRO A 446 -34.41 8.58 -10.71
CA PRO A 446 -33.70 9.35 -11.74
C PRO A 446 -33.68 8.66 -13.10
N LEU A 447 -33.52 7.30 -13.13
CA LEU A 447 -33.53 6.53 -14.38
C LEU A 447 -34.90 6.46 -15.02
N LEU A 448 -35.97 6.34 -14.23
CA LEU A 448 -37.35 6.37 -14.72
C LEU A 448 -37.75 7.76 -15.20
N ASP A 449 -37.50 8.81 -14.38
CA ASP A 449 -37.85 10.20 -14.68
C ASP A 449 -37.01 10.71 -15.87
N GLY A 450 -35.77 10.25 -16.03
CA GLY A 450 -34.94 10.54 -17.19
C GLY A 450 -35.25 9.69 -18.44
N GLY A 451 -36.24 8.81 -18.35
CA GLY A 451 -36.68 7.97 -19.48
C GLY A 451 -35.66 6.97 -19.97
N LYS A 452 -34.60 6.67 -19.18
CA LYS A 452 -33.55 5.74 -19.53
C LYS A 452 -33.93 4.27 -19.32
N ILE A 453 -34.89 4.04 -18.38
CA ILE A 453 -35.48 2.72 -18.16
C ILE A 453 -37.01 2.83 -18.16
N GLU A 454 -37.70 1.75 -18.42
CA GLU A 454 -39.17 1.65 -18.39
C GLU A 454 -39.63 0.53 -17.46
N MET A 455 -40.86 0.66 -16.97
CA MET A 455 -41.54 -0.38 -16.18
C MET A 455 -42.23 -1.37 -17.13
N THR A 456 -42.06 -2.66 -16.84
CA THR A 456 -42.71 -3.73 -17.65
C THR A 456 -44.20 -3.82 -17.40
N ILE A 457 -44.68 -3.30 -16.25
CA ILE A 457 -46.13 -3.25 -15.89
C ILE A 457 -46.46 -1.82 -15.41
N PRO A 458 -46.51 -0.82 -16.30
CA PRO A 458 -46.71 0.60 -15.92
C PRO A 458 -48.04 0.87 -15.24
N ASP A 459 -49.06 0.15 -15.60
CA ASP A 459 -50.43 0.29 -15.01
C ASP A 459 -50.51 -0.19 -13.56
N LYS A 460 -49.54 -0.99 -13.12
CA LYS A 460 -49.43 -1.51 -11.74
C LYS A 460 -48.03 -1.36 -11.16
N PRO A 461 -47.57 -0.12 -10.90
CA PRO A 461 -46.17 0.16 -10.46
C PRO A 461 -45.74 -0.55 -9.17
N ARG A 462 -46.70 -0.94 -8.32
CA ARG A 462 -46.47 -1.63 -7.03
C ARG A 462 -46.61 -3.14 -7.13
N SER A 463 -46.75 -3.69 -8.33
CA SER A 463 -46.86 -5.14 -8.52
C SER A 463 -45.58 -5.84 -8.02
N LYS A 464 -45.75 -6.97 -7.34
CA LYS A 464 -44.61 -7.85 -6.94
C LYS A 464 -43.86 -8.45 -8.13
N HIS A 465 -44.44 -8.43 -9.32
CA HIS A 465 -43.87 -8.89 -10.58
C HIS A 465 -43.32 -7.75 -11.46
N GLN A 466 -43.25 -6.53 -10.91
CA GLN A 466 -42.71 -5.38 -11.63
C GLN A 466 -41.21 -5.61 -11.92
N LYS A 467 -40.84 -5.46 -13.18
CA LYS A 467 -39.46 -5.43 -13.66
C LYS A 467 -39.19 -4.12 -14.41
N TYR A 468 -37.89 -3.85 -14.61
CA TYR A 468 -37.41 -2.64 -15.27
C TYR A 468 -36.49 -3.03 -16.41
N ARG A 469 -36.58 -2.33 -17.53
CA ARG A 469 -35.78 -2.56 -18.73
C ARG A 469 -35.25 -1.23 -19.28
N THR A 470 -34.04 -1.23 -19.79
CA THR A 470 -33.45 -0.09 -20.52
C THR A 470 -34.24 0.13 -21.83
N LYS A 471 -34.51 1.40 -22.16
CA LYS A 471 -35.19 1.79 -23.38
C LYS A 471 -34.27 1.73 -24.58
#